data_32e3d842d0080961f91a32c0da059c84
#
_entry.id   32e3d842d0080961f91a32c0da059c84
#
_cell.length_a   1.000
_cell.length_b   1.000
_cell.length_c   1.000
_cell.angle_alpha   90.00
_cell.angle_beta   90.00
_cell.angle_gamma   90.00
#
_symmetry.space_group_name_H-M   'P 1'
#
loop_
_entity.id
_entity.type
_entity.pdbx_description
1 polymer ?
#
loop_
_entity_poly.entity_id
_entity_poly.type
_entity_poly.pdbx_seq_one_letter_code
_entity_poly.pdbx_strand_id
1 'polypeptide(L)'
;MNLGLRGRTAIVCGASSGMGLAIAEALAEEGANVAMFARRRELLEREAERIGALAVRGDVTNPADLKRLVSKTVEAFAGVDILVNNSGGPPRGPAVGQTDHDYEAAFELLMLSVVRLTDLCLRHLERSGHGRIVNIESSSVREPVDNLALSNAIRPGVVGWAKSMARELGPKKITVNTIAPGKIDTERLAELYANRSRADDMASIPLRRFGEPREIADVVCFLASDRASYVTGAVIPVDGGLTRFLL
;
A
#
# COMPACT_ATOMS: atom_id res chain seq x y z
N MET A 1 2.04 -9.19 -21.32
CA MET A 1 2.29 -7.75 -21.61
C MET A 1 3.63 -7.41 -20.99
N ASN A 2 4.54 -6.75 -21.69
CA ASN A 2 5.78 -6.28 -21.05
C ASN A 2 5.45 -5.00 -20.25
N LEU A 3 5.67 -5.03 -18.93
CA LEU A 3 5.40 -3.95 -18.01
C LEU A 3 6.60 -2.98 -17.84
N GLY A 4 7.79 -3.35 -18.28
CA GLY A 4 9.01 -2.52 -18.16
C GLY A 4 9.54 -2.45 -16.73
N LEU A 5 9.23 -3.45 -15.88
CA LEU A 5 9.61 -3.48 -14.45
C LEU A 5 10.97 -4.12 -14.18
N ARG A 6 11.52 -4.87 -15.15
CA ARG A 6 12.81 -5.55 -14.99
C ARG A 6 13.93 -4.57 -14.63
N GLY A 7 14.62 -4.84 -13.52
CA GLY A 7 15.71 -4.03 -13.00
C GLY A 7 15.28 -2.73 -12.30
N ARG A 8 13.96 -2.43 -12.24
CA ARG A 8 13.45 -1.33 -11.42
C ARG A 8 13.55 -1.68 -9.93
N THR A 9 13.77 -0.69 -9.10
CA THR A 9 13.87 -0.88 -7.65
C THR A 9 12.60 -0.44 -6.96
N ALA A 10 11.96 -1.35 -6.23
CA ALA A 10 10.72 -1.13 -5.50
C ALA A 10 10.91 -1.25 -3.98
N ILE A 11 10.35 -0.31 -3.22
CA ILE A 11 10.13 -0.43 -1.78
C ILE A 11 8.67 -0.83 -1.57
N VAL A 12 8.43 -1.92 -0.82
CA VAL A 12 7.09 -2.39 -0.44
C VAL A 12 6.96 -2.47 1.07
N CYS A 13 6.07 -1.66 1.65
CA CYS A 13 5.78 -1.68 3.08
C CYS A 13 4.71 -2.73 3.42
N GLY A 14 4.70 -3.19 4.69
CA GLY A 14 3.76 -4.23 5.15
C GLY A 14 3.93 -5.57 4.42
N ALA A 15 5.15 -5.86 3.94
CA ALA A 15 5.42 -6.91 2.96
C ALA A 15 5.65 -8.31 3.55
N SER A 16 5.44 -8.53 4.85
CA SER A 16 5.64 -9.86 5.44
C SER A 16 4.46 -10.82 5.27
N SER A 17 3.27 -10.34 4.84
CA SER A 17 2.09 -11.17 4.57
C SER A 17 1.03 -10.41 3.79
N GLY A 18 -0.05 -11.10 3.40
CA GLY A 18 -1.23 -10.51 2.78
C GLY A 18 -0.95 -9.71 1.52
N MET A 19 -1.60 -8.57 1.35
CA MET A 19 -1.46 -7.73 0.15
C MET A 19 -0.02 -7.27 -0.09
N GLY A 20 0.69 -6.86 0.98
CA GLY A 20 2.07 -6.37 0.84
C GLY A 20 3.02 -7.46 0.35
N LEU A 21 2.88 -8.70 0.83
CA LEU A 21 3.65 -9.84 0.35
C LEU A 21 3.33 -10.15 -1.12
N ALA A 22 2.05 -10.25 -1.46
CA ALA A 22 1.64 -10.54 -2.84
C ALA A 22 2.14 -9.45 -3.82
N ILE A 23 2.16 -8.18 -3.40
CA ILE A 23 2.74 -7.09 -4.21
C ILE A 23 4.25 -7.27 -4.40
N ALA A 24 4.97 -7.62 -3.33
CA ALA A 24 6.40 -7.86 -3.41
C ALA A 24 6.74 -9.04 -4.33
N GLU A 25 5.97 -10.13 -4.25
CA GLU A 25 6.08 -11.30 -5.13
C GLU A 25 5.83 -10.93 -6.59
N ALA A 26 4.73 -10.27 -6.87
CA ALA A 26 4.37 -9.91 -8.25
C ALA A 26 5.41 -8.96 -8.89
N LEU A 27 5.95 -8.00 -8.14
CA LEU A 27 7.02 -7.13 -8.64
C LEU A 27 8.32 -7.90 -8.87
N ALA A 28 8.67 -8.84 -8.00
CA ALA A 28 9.85 -9.70 -8.18
C ALA A 28 9.70 -10.64 -9.38
N GLU A 29 8.52 -11.22 -9.60
CA GLU A 29 8.19 -12.04 -10.79
C GLU A 29 8.36 -11.25 -12.09
N GLU A 30 8.03 -9.95 -12.10
CA GLU A 30 8.27 -9.05 -13.24
C GLU A 30 9.75 -8.61 -13.36
N GLY A 31 10.62 -9.09 -12.48
CA GLY A 31 12.06 -8.86 -12.50
C GLY A 31 12.51 -7.55 -11.84
N ALA A 32 11.69 -6.96 -10.99
CA ALA A 32 12.09 -5.81 -10.18
C ALA A 32 12.98 -6.24 -9.00
N ASN A 33 13.89 -5.36 -8.58
CA ASN A 33 14.60 -5.46 -7.32
C ASN A 33 13.67 -4.99 -6.19
N VAL A 34 13.37 -5.83 -5.21
CA VAL A 34 12.38 -5.51 -4.17
C VAL A 34 13.02 -5.39 -2.81
N ALA A 35 12.78 -4.27 -2.11
CA ALA A 35 13.04 -4.10 -0.69
C ALA A 35 11.73 -4.24 0.08
N MET A 36 11.63 -5.27 0.90
CA MET A 36 10.48 -5.61 1.73
C MET A 36 10.65 -5.01 3.12
N PHE A 37 9.62 -4.33 3.63
CA PHE A 37 9.64 -3.70 4.94
C PHE A 37 8.46 -4.14 5.80
N ALA A 38 8.73 -4.67 7.00
CA ALA A 38 7.71 -5.05 7.98
C ALA A 38 8.32 -5.24 9.39
N ARG A 39 7.44 -5.39 10.39
CA ARG A 39 7.82 -5.56 11.80
C ARG A 39 8.22 -6.99 12.17
N ARG A 40 7.52 -7.99 11.59
CA ARG A 40 7.71 -9.43 11.91
C ARG A 40 8.98 -9.96 11.25
N ARG A 41 10.07 -10.02 12.02
CA ARG A 41 11.42 -10.31 11.52
C ARG A 41 11.52 -11.64 10.78
N GLU A 42 11.23 -12.73 11.48
CA GLU A 42 11.43 -14.10 10.95
C GLU A 42 10.60 -14.34 9.69
N LEU A 43 9.35 -13.89 9.71
CA LEU A 43 8.46 -14.02 8.57
C LEU A 43 8.95 -13.18 7.37
N LEU A 44 9.38 -11.94 7.63
CA LEU A 44 9.90 -11.06 6.59
C LEU A 44 11.18 -11.62 5.95
N GLU A 45 12.13 -12.09 6.76
CA GLU A 45 13.39 -12.65 6.29
C GLU A 45 13.16 -13.91 5.45
N ARG A 46 12.28 -14.82 5.91
CA ARG A 46 11.89 -16.04 5.18
C ARG A 46 11.25 -15.73 3.82
N GLU A 47 10.27 -14.83 3.80
CA GLU A 47 9.57 -14.49 2.55
C GLU A 47 10.47 -13.72 1.58
N ALA A 48 11.32 -12.84 2.10
CA ALA A 48 12.28 -12.11 1.27
C ALA A 48 13.31 -13.05 0.64
N GLU A 49 13.86 -14.02 1.40
CA GLU A 49 14.75 -15.05 0.87
C GLU A 49 14.08 -15.85 -0.25
N ARG A 50 12.84 -16.27 -0.04
CA ARG A 50 12.06 -17.05 -1.00
C ARG A 50 11.90 -16.37 -2.37
N ILE A 51 11.76 -15.06 -2.39
CA ILE A 51 11.55 -14.28 -3.64
C ILE A 51 12.81 -13.52 -4.10
N GLY A 52 13.95 -13.69 -3.43
CA GLY A 52 15.19 -13.00 -3.75
C GLY A 52 15.16 -11.49 -3.46
N ALA A 53 14.38 -11.05 -2.46
CA ALA A 53 14.22 -9.66 -2.07
C ALA A 53 15.12 -9.26 -0.90
N LEU A 54 15.32 -7.96 -0.71
CA LEU A 54 15.99 -7.39 0.45
C LEU A 54 15.00 -7.27 1.62
N ALA A 55 15.27 -7.93 2.74
CA ALA A 55 14.51 -7.77 3.98
C ALA A 55 15.03 -6.59 4.80
N VAL A 56 14.17 -5.65 5.14
CA VAL A 56 14.48 -4.57 6.10
C VAL A 56 13.40 -4.55 7.18
N ARG A 57 13.76 -5.00 8.38
CA ARG A 57 12.83 -4.97 9.53
C ARG A 57 12.64 -3.55 10.05
N GLY A 58 11.41 -3.16 10.39
CA GLY A 58 11.13 -1.89 11.06
C GLY A 58 9.63 -1.59 11.18
N ASP A 59 9.33 -0.47 11.81
CA ASP A 59 7.97 0.06 11.96
C ASP A 59 7.81 1.32 11.12
N VAL A 60 6.72 1.41 10.36
CA VAL A 60 6.41 2.59 9.51
C VAL A 60 6.19 3.85 10.33
N THR A 61 5.85 3.74 11.62
CA THR A 61 5.68 4.87 12.53
C THR A 61 7.01 5.38 13.08
N ASN A 62 8.10 4.64 12.93
CA ASN A 62 9.43 5.05 13.40
C ASN A 62 10.25 5.73 12.30
N PRO A 63 10.51 7.05 12.38
CA PRO A 63 11.28 7.77 11.36
C PRO A 63 12.71 7.24 11.14
N ALA A 64 13.36 6.68 12.18
CA ALA A 64 14.70 6.11 12.05
C ALA A 64 14.68 4.82 11.23
N ASP A 65 13.62 4.00 11.40
CA ASP A 65 13.42 2.79 10.63
C ASP A 65 13.16 3.10 9.14
N LEU A 66 12.37 4.13 8.85
CA LEU A 66 12.13 4.60 7.48
C LEU A 66 13.42 5.09 6.80
N LYS A 67 14.24 5.87 7.52
CA LYS A 67 15.55 6.30 7.01
C LYS A 67 16.46 5.10 6.71
N ARG A 68 16.51 4.12 7.61
CA ARG A 68 17.27 2.90 7.44
C ARG A 68 16.78 2.07 6.24
N LEU A 69 15.46 1.98 6.04
CA LEU A 69 14.87 1.31 4.88
C LEU A 69 15.40 1.91 3.58
N VAL A 70 15.25 3.22 3.41
CA VAL A 70 15.68 3.89 2.18
C VAL A 70 17.20 3.77 2.00
N SER A 71 18.00 3.96 3.06
CA SER A 71 19.45 3.84 3.00
C SER A 71 19.89 2.45 2.53
N LYS A 72 19.35 1.38 3.14
CA LYS A 72 19.68 -0.01 2.76
C LYS A 72 19.22 -0.35 1.35
N THR A 73 18.07 0.16 0.92
CA THR A 73 17.57 -0.05 -0.44
C THR A 73 18.52 0.60 -1.46
N VAL A 74 18.94 1.83 -1.20
CA VAL A 74 19.86 2.55 -2.09
C VAL A 74 21.26 1.92 -2.09
N GLU A 75 21.73 1.42 -0.96
CA GLU A 75 23.00 0.68 -0.86
C GLU A 75 22.97 -0.60 -1.71
N ALA A 76 21.87 -1.36 -1.66
CA ALA A 76 21.73 -2.62 -2.37
C ALA A 76 21.46 -2.46 -3.87
N PHE A 77 20.66 -1.44 -4.26
CA PHE A 77 20.09 -1.34 -5.61
C PHE A 77 20.34 0.01 -6.29
N ALA A 78 21.16 0.88 -5.72
CA ALA A 78 21.56 2.18 -6.24
C ALA A 78 20.46 3.26 -6.38
N GLY A 79 19.19 2.95 -6.06
CA GLY A 79 18.11 3.92 -6.18
C GLY A 79 16.75 3.39 -5.72
N VAL A 80 15.70 4.18 -6.00
CA VAL A 80 14.30 3.80 -5.82
C VAL A 80 13.51 4.33 -7.01
N ASP A 81 12.81 3.44 -7.71
CA ASP A 81 11.93 3.76 -8.83
C ASP A 81 10.44 3.70 -8.42
N ILE A 82 10.12 2.78 -7.51
CA ILE A 82 8.74 2.45 -7.13
C ILE A 82 8.63 2.48 -5.61
N LEU A 83 7.63 3.19 -5.10
CA LEU A 83 7.27 3.20 -3.70
C LEU A 83 5.84 2.70 -3.53
N VAL A 84 5.66 1.61 -2.80
CA VAL A 84 4.35 1.09 -2.38
C VAL A 84 4.16 1.34 -0.90
N ASN A 85 3.41 2.39 -0.59
CA ASN A 85 2.98 2.68 0.77
C ASN A 85 1.84 1.73 1.15
N ASN A 86 2.07 0.90 2.13
CA ASN A 86 1.09 -0.02 2.67
C ASN A 86 1.33 -0.21 4.17
N SER A 87 0.29 -0.12 4.97
CA SER A 87 0.37 -0.31 6.41
C SER A 87 -0.79 -1.17 6.90
N GLY A 88 -0.67 -1.68 8.11
CA GLY A 88 -1.83 -2.21 8.83
C GLY A 88 -2.88 -1.13 9.03
N GLY A 89 -4.10 -1.52 9.36
CA GLY A 89 -5.12 -0.55 9.76
C GLY A 89 -5.07 -0.26 11.26
N PRO A 90 -5.66 0.85 11.72
CA PRO A 90 -5.86 1.14 13.13
C PRO A 90 -6.85 0.15 13.76
N PRO A 91 -7.00 0.16 15.09
CA PRO A 91 -8.04 -0.61 15.76
C PRO A 91 -9.43 -0.29 15.22
N ARG A 92 -10.30 -1.29 15.23
CA ARG A 92 -11.71 -1.10 14.89
C ARG A 92 -12.44 -0.45 16.06
N GLY A 93 -13.43 0.36 15.75
CA GLY A 93 -14.29 0.97 16.75
C GLY A 93 -15.28 1.96 16.14
N PRO A 94 -16.33 2.32 16.93
CA PRO A 94 -17.29 3.35 16.55
C PRO A 94 -16.65 4.74 16.59
N ALA A 95 -17.30 5.74 16.03
CA ALA A 95 -16.82 7.12 16.05
C ALA A 95 -16.94 7.78 17.44
N VAL A 96 -17.97 7.36 18.19
CA VAL A 96 -18.19 7.87 19.55
C VAL A 96 -17.32 7.09 20.53
N GLY A 97 -16.55 7.80 21.36
CA GLY A 97 -15.70 7.20 22.40
C GLY A 97 -14.25 6.92 21.98
N GLN A 98 -13.85 7.29 20.77
CA GLN A 98 -12.42 7.33 20.40
C GLN A 98 -11.74 8.48 21.14
N THR A 99 -10.53 8.26 21.62
CA THR A 99 -9.72 9.25 22.34
C THR A 99 -8.81 10.04 21.39
N ASP A 100 -8.30 11.18 21.84
CA ASP A 100 -7.27 11.93 21.11
C ASP A 100 -6.07 11.04 20.76
N HIS A 101 -5.62 10.21 21.71
CA HIS A 101 -4.53 9.26 21.51
C HIS A 101 -4.82 8.25 20.38
N ASP A 102 -6.07 7.77 20.23
CA ASP A 102 -6.44 6.86 19.14
C ASP A 102 -6.33 7.54 17.78
N TYR A 103 -6.78 8.81 17.70
CA TYR A 103 -6.64 9.62 16.49
C TYR A 103 -5.18 9.93 16.16
N GLU A 104 -4.37 10.31 17.16
CA GLU A 104 -2.94 10.58 16.98
C GLU A 104 -2.20 9.33 16.48
N ALA A 105 -2.44 8.17 17.09
CA ALA A 105 -1.84 6.91 16.68
C ALA A 105 -2.28 6.49 15.27
N ALA A 106 -3.55 6.68 14.91
CA ALA A 106 -4.06 6.40 13.57
C ALA A 106 -3.46 7.36 12.53
N PHE A 107 -3.31 8.64 12.85
CA PHE A 107 -2.70 9.65 11.98
C PHE A 107 -1.21 9.36 11.76
N GLU A 108 -0.49 9.00 12.81
CA GLU A 108 0.92 8.57 12.72
C GLU A 108 1.08 7.36 11.81
N LEU A 109 0.23 6.34 12.01
CA LEU A 109 0.28 5.09 11.25
C LEU A 109 -0.11 5.26 9.77
N LEU A 110 -1.18 6.00 9.48
CA LEU A 110 -1.79 6.03 8.15
C LEU A 110 -1.34 7.22 7.30
N MET A 111 -1.11 8.38 7.93
CA MET A 111 -0.78 9.62 7.23
C MET A 111 0.70 9.96 7.30
N LEU A 112 1.26 10.13 8.50
CA LEU A 112 2.64 10.58 8.64
C LEU A 112 3.65 9.55 8.15
N SER A 113 3.36 8.26 8.31
CA SER A 113 4.21 7.19 7.74
C SER A 113 4.34 7.32 6.23
N VAL A 114 3.23 7.57 5.52
CA VAL A 114 3.19 7.72 4.06
C VAL A 114 3.93 8.98 3.62
N VAL A 115 3.66 10.11 4.28
CA VAL A 115 4.31 11.40 3.98
C VAL A 115 5.82 11.28 4.17
N ARG A 116 6.28 10.82 5.34
CA ARG A 116 7.71 10.71 5.66
C ARG A 116 8.47 9.78 4.73
N LEU A 117 7.91 8.61 4.43
CA LEU A 117 8.58 7.67 3.54
C LEU A 117 8.63 8.20 2.11
N THR A 118 7.57 8.84 1.64
CA THR A 118 7.55 9.49 0.33
C THR A 118 8.62 10.57 0.23
N ASP A 119 8.73 11.45 1.23
CA ASP A 119 9.75 12.51 1.26
C ASP A 119 11.17 11.94 1.24
N LEU A 120 11.43 10.86 1.99
CA LEU A 120 12.73 10.18 1.99
C LEU A 120 13.08 9.56 0.62
N CYS A 121 12.08 9.07 -0.12
CA CYS A 121 12.26 8.47 -1.44
C CYS A 121 12.33 9.51 -2.57
N LEU A 122 11.79 10.73 -2.37
CA LEU A 122 11.51 11.68 -3.44
C LEU A 122 12.70 11.95 -4.34
N ARG A 123 13.87 12.25 -3.77
CA ARG A 123 15.11 12.51 -4.55
C ARG A 123 15.54 11.33 -5.44
N HIS A 124 15.23 10.10 -5.02
CA HIS A 124 15.56 8.89 -5.77
C HIS A 124 14.55 8.66 -6.89
N LEU A 125 13.26 8.84 -6.61
CA LEU A 125 12.19 8.79 -7.60
C LEU A 125 12.39 9.83 -8.72
N GLU A 126 12.84 11.04 -8.37
CA GLU A 126 13.15 12.08 -9.34
C GLU A 126 14.33 11.68 -10.26
N ARG A 127 15.40 11.12 -9.68
CA ARG A 127 16.59 10.70 -10.43
C ARG A 127 16.33 9.50 -11.33
N SER A 128 15.39 8.66 -10.98
CA SER A 128 15.07 7.45 -11.74
C SER A 128 14.48 7.74 -13.13
N GLY A 129 13.81 8.88 -13.29
CA GLY A 129 13.03 9.20 -14.50
C GLY A 129 11.82 8.31 -14.72
N HIS A 130 11.54 7.39 -13.78
CA HIS A 130 10.43 6.43 -13.78
C HIS A 130 9.68 6.40 -12.43
N GLY A 131 9.64 7.50 -11.71
CA GLY A 131 9.07 7.52 -10.36
C GLY A 131 7.60 7.06 -10.31
N ARG A 132 7.29 6.08 -9.46
CA ARG A 132 5.94 5.55 -9.24
C ARG A 132 5.65 5.46 -7.76
N ILE A 133 4.56 6.09 -7.33
CA ILE A 133 4.08 6.02 -5.94
C ILE A 133 2.68 5.42 -5.97
N VAL A 134 2.50 4.31 -5.25
CA VAL A 134 1.21 3.63 -5.11
C VAL A 134 0.87 3.53 -3.63
N ASN A 135 -0.23 4.13 -3.22
CA ASN A 135 -0.74 4.06 -1.86
C ASN A 135 -1.83 2.99 -1.77
N ILE A 136 -1.68 2.06 -0.83
CA ILE A 136 -2.71 1.05 -0.56
C ILE A 136 -3.55 1.53 0.61
N GLU A 137 -4.76 1.96 0.28
CA GLU A 137 -5.67 2.53 1.27
C GLU A 137 -6.79 1.55 1.66
N SER A 138 -8.03 1.86 1.38
CA SER A 138 -9.22 1.08 1.72
C SER A 138 -10.42 1.60 0.93
N SER A 139 -11.44 0.79 0.74
CA SER A 139 -12.77 1.25 0.28
C SER A 139 -13.34 2.39 1.15
N SER A 140 -12.88 2.51 2.40
CA SER A 140 -13.26 3.60 3.31
C SER A 140 -12.88 5.01 2.84
N VAL A 141 -12.06 5.15 1.80
CA VAL A 141 -11.78 6.46 1.16
C VAL A 141 -12.92 6.91 0.24
N ARG A 142 -13.80 6.00 -0.12
CA ARG A 142 -14.96 6.25 -0.98
C ARG A 142 -16.27 6.26 -0.21
N GLU A 143 -16.41 5.33 0.74
CA GLU A 143 -17.64 5.09 1.49
C GLU A 143 -17.30 4.68 2.92
N PRO A 144 -17.87 5.32 3.96
CA PRO A 144 -17.59 4.95 5.34
C PRO A 144 -17.92 3.47 5.59
N VAL A 145 -17.01 2.78 6.26
CA VAL A 145 -17.19 1.38 6.66
C VAL A 145 -17.51 1.34 8.15
N ASP A 146 -18.53 0.60 8.52
CA ASP A 146 -18.97 0.46 9.92
C ASP A 146 -17.85 -0.04 10.84
N ASN A 147 -17.78 0.54 12.03
CA ASN A 147 -16.75 0.23 13.02
C ASN A 147 -15.29 0.43 12.54
N LEU A 148 -15.08 1.34 11.59
CA LEU A 148 -13.73 1.75 11.13
C LEU A 148 -13.54 3.27 11.22
N ALA A 149 -14.02 3.90 12.30
CA ALA A 149 -14.06 5.35 12.44
C ALA A 149 -12.70 6.02 12.20
N LEU A 150 -11.62 5.51 12.79
CA LEU A 150 -10.27 6.05 12.61
C LEU A 150 -9.79 5.92 11.15
N SER A 151 -10.07 4.79 10.50
CA SER A 151 -9.76 4.57 9.08
C SER A 151 -10.56 5.53 8.19
N ASN A 152 -11.88 5.64 8.44
CA ASN A 152 -12.78 6.52 7.69
C ASN A 152 -12.37 8.01 7.82
N ALA A 153 -11.82 8.41 8.97
CA ALA A 153 -11.39 9.77 9.21
C ALA A 153 -10.04 10.11 8.54
N ILE A 154 -9.07 9.21 8.58
CA ILE A 154 -7.68 9.53 8.21
C ILE A 154 -7.37 9.18 6.74
N ARG A 155 -7.80 8.03 6.23
CA ARG A 155 -7.44 7.58 4.87
C ARG A 155 -7.92 8.51 3.74
N PRO A 156 -9.10 9.16 3.81
CA PRO A 156 -9.46 10.18 2.82
C PRO A 156 -8.48 11.37 2.76
N GLY A 157 -7.86 11.72 3.90
CA GLY A 157 -6.80 12.72 3.97
C GLY A 157 -5.56 12.33 3.15
N VAL A 158 -5.16 11.04 3.20
CA VAL A 158 -4.06 10.52 2.36
C VAL A 158 -4.40 10.65 0.87
N VAL A 159 -5.64 10.38 0.48
CA VAL A 159 -6.09 10.55 -0.91
C VAL A 159 -6.00 12.01 -1.35
N GLY A 160 -6.45 12.94 -0.51
CA GLY A 160 -6.34 14.39 -0.79
C GLY A 160 -4.89 14.83 -0.94
N TRP A 161 -4.01 14.40 -0.04
CA TRP A 161 -2.57 14.62 -0.12
C TRP A 161 -1.95 14.01 -1.37
N ALA A 162 -2.26 12.75 -1.68
CA ALA A 162 -1.76 12.06 -2.88
C ALA A 162 -2.18 12.77 -4.17
N LYS A 163 -3.38 13.36 -4.21
CA LYS A 163 -3.87 14.16 -5.34
C LYS A 163 -3.04 15.44 -5.52
N SER A 164 -2.66 16.11 -4.44
CA SER A 164 -1.76 17.28 -4.47
C SER A 164 -0.37 16.87 -4.97
N MET A 165 0.19 15.79 -4.43
CA MET A 165 1.48 15.23 -4.86
C MET A 165 1.50 14.87 -6.36
N ALA A 166 0.43 14.29 -6.88
CA ALA A 166 0.31 13.96 -8.30
C ALA A 166 0.44 15.21 -9.20
N ARG A 167 -0.09 16.35 -8.76
CA ARG A 167 0.01 17.63 -9.50
C ARG A 167 1.41 18.22 -9.42
N GLU A 168 2.03 18.19 -8.24
CA GLU A 168 3.36 18.76 -7.98
C GLU A 168 4.49 17.94 -8.64
N LEU A 169 4.34 16.61 -8.65
CA LEU A 169 5.35 15.69 -9.17
C LEU A 169 5.16 15.32 -10.65
N GLY A 170 4.01 15.62 -11.24
CA GLY A 170 3.74 15.37 -12.66
C GLY A 170 4.80 15.94 -13.60
N PRO A 171 5.26 17.21 -13.45
CA PRO A 171 6.35 17.78 -14.26
C PRO A 171 7.67 17.00 -14.16
N LYS A 172 7.87 16.24 -13.07
CA LYS A 172 9.04 15.37 -12.84
C LYS A 172 8.83 13.94 -13.35
N LYS A 173 7.73 13.66 -14.07
CA LYS A 173 7.34 12.35 -14.60
C LYS A 173 7.10 11.28 -13.53
N ILE A 174 6.76 11.70 -12.31
CA ILE A 174 6.38 10.81 -11.21
C ILE A 174 4.86 10.73 -11.18
N THR A 175 4.33 9.50 -11.17
CA THR A 175 2.90 9.25 -10.96
C THR A 175 2.61 8.91 -9.51
N VAL A 176 1.46 9.36 -9.00
CA VAL A 176 1.00 9.07 -7.65
C VAL A 176 -0.44 8.58 -7.73
N ASN A 177 -0.67 7.32 -7.40
CA ASN A 177 -1.98 6.69 -7.47
C ASN A 177 -2.33 5.99 -6.15
N THR A 178 -3.62 5.81 -5.94
CA THR A 178 -4.15 5.14 -4.74
C THR A 178 -5.00 3.95 -5.17
N ILE A 179 -4.78 2.80 -4.55
CA ILE A 179 -5.68 1.66 -4.64
C ILE A 179 -6.59 1.68 -3.41
N ALA A 180 -7.87 1.43 -3.62
CA ALA A 180 -8.89 1.30 -2.58
C ALA A 180 -9.39 -0.16 -2.55
N PRO A 181 -8.71 -1.07 -1.82
CA PRO A 181 -9.13 -2.45 -1.72
C PRO A 181 -10.47 -2.58 -1.01
N GLY A 182 -11.28 -3.53 -1.48
CA GLY A 182 -12.45 -4.03 -0.76
C GLY A 182 -12.09 -5.04 0.32
N LYS A 183 -12.87 -6.11 0.41
CA LYS A 183 -12.62 -7.24 1.33
C LYS A 183 -11.69 -8.24 0.65
N ILE A 184 -10.42 -8.24 1.05
CA ILE A 184 -9.36 -9.09 0.50
C ILE A 184 -9.05 -10.22 1.49
N ASP A 185 -9.01 -11.46 1.02
CA ASP A 185 -8.76 -12.65 1.85
C ASP A 185 -7.29 -12.69 2.29
N THR A 186 -7.06 -12.23 3.53
CA THR A 186 -5.75 -12.13 4.18
C THR A 186 -5.84 -12.74 5.57
N GLU A 187 -4.68 -13.08 6.18
CA GLU A 187 -4.61 -13.55 7.57
C GLU A 187 -5.42 -12.63 8.51
N ARG A 188 -5.26 -11.32 8.36
CA ARG A 188 -6.00 -10.32 9.16
C ARG A 188 -7.51 -10.42 8.96
N LEU A 189 -7.97 -10.67 7.75
CA LEU A 189 -9.38 -10.85 7.48
C LEU A 189 -9.87 -12.18 8.07
N ALA A 190 -9.09 -13.26 7.95
CA ALA A 190 -9.40 -14.56 8.55
C ALA A 190 -9.59 -14.47 10.07
N GLU A 191 -8.71 -13.73 10.78
CA GLU A 191 -8.82 -13.46 12.22
C GLU A 191 -10.16 -12.78 12.57
N LEU A 192 -10.61 -11.82 11.76
CA LEU A 192 -11.87 -11.10 11.96
C LEU A 192 -13.10 -11.99 11.81
N TYR A 193 -12.98 -13.09 11.06
CA TYR A 193 -14.06 -14.04 10.81
C TYR A 193 -13.91 -15.36 11.57
N ALA A 194 -12.95 -15.48 12.49
CA ALA A 194 -12.75 -16.72 13.26
C ALA A 194 -14.02 -17.21 13.97
N ASN A 195 -14.89 -16.27 14.39
CA ASN A 195 -16.15 -16.55 15.08
C ASN A 195 -17.38 -15.92 14.40
N ARG A 196 -17.30 -15.61 13.09
CA ARG A 196 -18.35 -14.90 12.34
C ARG A 196 -18.50 -15.49 10.94
N SER A 197 -19.73 -15.61 10.44
CA SER A 197 -19.99 -16.01 9.06
C SER A 197 -19.46 -14.96 8.06
N ARG A 198 -18.86 -15.44 6.98
CA ARG A 198 -18.46 -14.61 5.83
C ARG A 198 -19.59 -14.42 4.82
N ALA A 199 -20.69 -15.19 4.96
CA ALA A 199 -21.73 -15.28 3.94
C ALA A 199 -22.42 -13.95 3.65
N ASP A 200 -22.80 -13.20 4.69
CA ASP A 200 -23.48 -11.90 4.53
C ASP A 200 -22.56 -10.86 3.87
N ASP A 201 -21.30 -10.87 4.26
CA ASP A 201 -20.31 -9.98 3.68
C ASP A 201 -20.03 -10.31 2.21
N MET A 202 -19.93 -11.59 1.84
CA MET A 202 -19.82 -12.02 0.44
C MET A 202 -21.09 -11.68 -0.35
N ALA A 203 -22.26 -11.81 0.27
CA ALA A 203 -23.53 -11.45 -0.34
C ALA A 203 -23.64 -9.95 -0.67
N SER A 204 -22.92 -9.09 0.06
CA SER A 204 -22.87 -7.64 -0.20
C SER A 204 -21.96 -7.25 -1.39
N ILE A 205 -21.05 -8.15 -1.80
CA ILE A 205 -20.13 -7.93 -2.90
C ILE A 205 -20.75 -8.42 -4.21
N PRO A 206 -20.87 -7.62 -5.27
CA PRO A 206 -21.41 -8.06 -6.56
C PRO A 206 -20.76 -9.33 -7.13
N LEU A 207 -19.43 -9.47 -7.01
CA LEU A 207 -18.72 -10.69 -7.43
C LEU A 207 -18.88 -11.89 -6.48
N ARG A 208 -19.63 -11.75 -5.36
CA ARG A 208 -19.99 -12.81 -4.41
C ARG A 208 -18.81 -13.57 -3.80
N ARG A 209 -17.64 -12.97 -3.75
CA ARG A 209 -16.43 -13.51 -3.13
C ARG A 209 -15.57 -12.40 -2.56
N PHE A 210 -14.66 -12.74 -1.67
CA PHE A 210 -13.56 -11.87 -1.33
C PHE A 210 -12.55 -11.84 -2.46
N GLY A 211 -11.83 -10.73 -2.61
CA GLY A 211 -10.70 -10.62 -3.51
C GLY A 211 -9.49 -11.36 -2.94
N GLU A 212 -8.60 -11.76 -3.81
CA GLU A 212 -7.32 -12.35 -3.44
C GLU A 212 -6.23 -11.26 -3.37
N PRO A 213 -5.21 -11.40 -2.50
CA PRO A 213 -4.07 -10.47 -2.45
C PRO A 213 -3.41 -10.25 -3.81
N ARG A 214 -3.37 -11.29 -4.66
CA ARG A 214 -2.80 -11.22 -6.00
C ARG A 214 -3.56 -10.25 -6.90
N GLU A 215 -4.88 -10.14 -6.78
CA GLU A 215 -5.67 -9.21 -7.59
C GLU A 215 -5.32 -7.74 -7.29
N ILE A 216 -4.91 -7.43 -6.05
CA ILE A 216 -4.34 -6.13 -5.69
C ILE A 216 -2.95 -5.96 -6.30
N ALA A 217 -2.11 -6.99 -6.20
CA ALA A 217 -0.75 -6.96 -6.68
C ALA A 217 -0.66 -6.73 -8.20
N ASP A 218 -1.54 -7.34 -8.98
CA ASP A 218 -1.57 -7.18 -10.44
C ASP A 218 -1.90 -5.72 -10.83
N VAL A 219 -2.82 -5.06 -10.11
CA VAL A 219 -3.12 -3.63 -10.31
C VAL A 219 -1.94 -2.75 -9.89
N VAL A 220 -1.23 -3.09 -8.80
CA VAL A 220 0.01 -2.38 -8.40
C VAL A 220 1.08 -2.51 -9.48
N CYS A 221 1.33 -3.70 -10.00
CA CYS A 221 2.31 -3.93 -11.09
C CYS A 221 1.95 -3.10 -12.33
N PHE A 222 0.67 -3.04 -12.71
CA PHE A 222 0.21 -2.17 -13.80
C PHE A 222 0.51 -0.71 -13.50
N LEU A 223 0.14 -0.19 -12.32
CA LEU A 223 0.37 1.22 -11.94
C LEU A 223 1.85 1.56 -11.80
N ALA A 224 2.68 0.61 -11.41
CA ALA A 224 4.13 0.74 -11.34
C ALA A 224 4.83 0.70 -12.70
N SER A 225 4.14 0.27 -13.74
CA SER A 225 4.70 0.01 -15.07
C SER A 225 4.81 1.25 -15.96
N ASP A 226 5.50 1.09 -17.10
CA ASP A 226 5.52 2.07 -18.19
C ASP A 226 4.14 2.22 -18.86
N ARG A 227 3.29 1.18 -18.76
CA ARG A 227 1.95 1.17 -19.35
C ARG A 227 0.97 2.10 -18.64
N ALA A 228 1.25 2.47 -17.39
CA ALA A 228 0.45 3.40 -16.61
C ALA A 228 1.03 4.83 -16.58
N SER A 229 1.95 5.17 -17.48
CA SER A 229 2.67 6.46 -17.46
C SER A 229 1.75 7.69 -17.60
N TYR A 230 0.50 7.53 -18.05
CA TYR A 230 -0.49 8.60 -18.12
C TYR A 230 -1.60 8.49 -17.05
N VAL A 231 -1.42 7.58 -16.07
CA VAL A 231 -2.35 7.41 -14.93
C VAL A 231 -1.70 8.04 -13.71
N THR A 232 -2.24 9.16 -13.24
CA THR A 232 -1.77 9.83 -12.01
C THR A 232 -2.92 10.53 -11.29
N GLY A 233 -2.85 10.60 -9.96
CA GLY A 233 -3.89 11.16 -9.11
C GLY A 233 -5.18 10.34 -9.10
N ALA A 234 -5.16 9.10 -9.57
CA ALA A 234 -6.33 8.23 -9.57
C ALA A 234 -6.54 7.55 -8.21
N VAL A 235 -7.80 7.27 -7.90
CA VAL A 235 -8.21 6.37 -6.82
C VAL A 235 -8.95 5.20 -7.46
N ILE A 236 -8.32 4.04 -7.45
CA ILE A 236 -8.80 2.85 -8.17
C ILE A 236 -9.39 1.86 -7.15
N PRO A 237 -10.71 1.64 -7.13
CA PRO A 237 -11.30 0.58 -6.33
C PRO A 237 -10.93 -0.78 -6.93
N VAL A 238 -10.52 -1.70 -6.05
CA VAL A 238 -10.32 -3.12 -6.36
C VAL A 238 -11.09 -3.90 -5.30
N ASP A 239 -12.41 -4.00 -5.49
CA ASP A 239 -13.34 -4.32 -4.41
C ASP A 239 -14.49 -5.25 -4.82
N GLY A 240 -14.45 -5.80 -6.03
CA GLY A 240 -15.49 -6.68 -6.54
C GLY A 240 -16.83 -5.98 -6.77
N GLY A 241 -16.83 -4.64 -6.86
CA GLY A 241 -18.03 -3.82 -7.01
C GLY A 241 -18.71 -3.47 -5.67
N LEU A 242 -18.01 -3.63 -4.55
CA LEU A 242 -18.55 -3.38 -3.21
C LEU A 242 -19.00 -1.94 -3.02
N THR A 243 -18.18 -0.96 -3.40
CA THR A 243 -18.50 0.46 -3.27
C THR A 243 -19.47 0.91 -4.36
N ARG A 244 -20.41 1.79 -4.00
CA ARG A 244 -21.52 2.22 -4.88
C ARG A 244 -21.32 3.61 -5.47
N PHE A 245 -20.16 4.20 -5.29
CA PHE A 245 -19.87 5.54 -5.82
C PHE A 245 -19.70 5.53 -7.34
N LEU A 246 -20.22 6.58 -7.97
CA LEU A 246 -20.05 6.83 -9.41
C LEU A 246 -18.73 7.55 -9.72
N LEU A 247 -18.22 8.38 -8.78
CA LEU A 247 -17.03 9.23 -8.95
C LEU A 247 -16.05 9.07 -7.79
#